data_70cedcc8ec3eb21e06cf9b813052cafe
#
_entry.id   70cedcc8ec3eb21e06cf9b813052cafe
#
_cell.length_a   1.000
_cell.length_b   1.000
_cell.length_c   1.000
_cell.angle_alpha   90.00
_cell.angle_beta   90.00
_cell.angle_gamma   90.00
#
_symmetry.space_group_name_H-M   'P 1'
#
loop_
_entity.id
_entity.type
_entity.pdbx_description
1 polymer ?
#
loop_
_entity_poly.entity_id
_entity_poly.type
_entity_poly.pdbx_seq_one_letter_code
_entity_poly.pdbx_strand_id
1 'polypeptide(L)'
;GQTEYVRVPLANQGLNRIPDSVTDEQALLVGDVLATGFWAARISEITEKDTVLIIGAGPTGICTLLCVMLKHPRRIIVCEKSPERIRLVRKHYPDVQVVEPEDCREIVLRSSDHGGADVVLEVAGTDDTFRLAWECARPNAIVTVVALYDHPQVLPLPDMYGKNLIFKTGGVDGCDCAEILRLIEEGKIDTTPLITHRFPLNE
;
A
#
# COMPACT_ATOMS: atom_id res chain seq x y z
N GLY A 1 -12.27 16.84 -8.18
CA GLY A 1 -13.46 16.68 -9.02
C GLY A 1 -13.09 16.76 -10.50
N GLN A 2 -13.84 16.07 -11.33
CA GLN A 2 -13.71 16.11 -12.80
C GLN A 2 -14.44 17.35 -13.32
N THR A 3 -13.82 18.51 -13.22
CA THR A 3 -14.42 19.80 -13.55
C THR A 3 -13.32 20.84 -13.81
N GLU A 4 -13.63 21.86 -14.61
CA GLU A 4 -12.72 22.98 -14.89
C GLU A 4 -12.44 23.85 -13.65
N TYR A 5 -13.41 23.95 -12.74
CA TYR A 5 -13.32 24.76 -11.52
C TYR A 5 -13.82 23.96 -10.31
N VAL A 6 -13.13 24.09 -9.19
CA VAL A 6 -13.54 23.50 -7.92
C VAL A 6 -13.40 24.51 -6.79
N ARG A 7 -14.39 24.54 -5.91
CA ARG A 7 -14.33 25.33 -4.68
C ARG A 7 -13.69 24.48 -3.57
N VAL A 8 -12.56 24.92 -3.05
CA VAL A 8 -11.86 24.27 -1.93
C VAL A 8 -12.07 25.09 -0.66
N PRO A 9 -12.91 24.62 0.29
CA PRO A 9 -13.02 25.27 1.60
C PRO A 9 -11.73 25.06 2.40
N LEU A 10 -11.39 26.03 3.27
CA LEU A 10 -10.18 25.99 4.10
C LEU A 10 -8.89 25.74 3.30
N ALA A 11 -8.78 26.36 2.13
CA ALA A 11 -7.69 26.15 1.17
C ALA A 11 -6.28 26.29 1.80
N ASN A 12 -6.11 27.19 2.77
CA ASN A 12 -4.83 27.39 3.47
C ASN A 12 -4.39 26.17 4.32
N GLN A 13 -5.31 25.24 4.60
CA GLN A 13 -5.02 24.01 5.34
C GLN A 13 -5.03 22.77 4.44
N GLY A 14 -5.90 22.77 3.42
CA GLY A 14 -6.17 21.61 2.58
C GLY A 14 -5.41 21.59 1.25
N LEU A 15 -4.67 22.65 0.90
CA LEU A 15 -3.89 22.69 -0.34
C LEU A 15 -2.39 22.71 -0.05
N ASN A 16 -1.65 21.94 -0.84
CA ASN A 16 -0.20 21.98 -0.88
C ASN A 16 0.23 22.46 -2.26
N ARG A 17 1.19 23.39 -2.31
CA ARG A 17 1.78 23.82 -3.59
C ARG A 17 2.63 22.68 -4.16
N ILE A 18 2.40 22.34 -5.42
CA ILE A 18 3.25 21.40 -6.16
C ILE A 18 4.55 22.15 -6.49
N PRO A 19 5.75 21.59 -6.18
CA PRO A 19 7.02 22.17 -6.57
C PRO A 19 7.13 22.35 -8.08
N ASP A 20 7.82 23.40 -8.54
CA ASP A 20 7.92 23.74 -9.98
C ASP A 20 8.65 22.63 -10.79
N SER A 21 9.43 21.77 -10.12
CA SER A 21 10.14 20.61 -10.71
C SER A 21 9.28 19.33 -10.78
N VAL A 22 8.10 19.31 -10.15
CA VAL A 22 7.18 18.17 -10.11
C VAL A 22 6.03 18.41 -11.07
N THR A 23 5.80 17.48 -11.98
CA THR A 23 4.69 17.58 -12.94
C THR A 23 3.33 17.26 -12.27
N ASP A 24 2.25 17.75 -12.86
CA ASP A 24 0.88 17.44 -12.41
C ASP A 24 0.62 15.92 -12.39
N GLU A 25 1.16 15.18 -13.35
CA GLU A 25 1.03 13.72 -13.41
C GLU A 25 1.73 13.03 -12.23
N GLN A 26 2.93 13.48 -11.88
CA GLN A 26 3.64 12.95 -10.70
C GLN A 26 2.89 13.25 -9.40
N ALA A 27 2.25 14.43 -9.31
CA ALA A 27 1.51 14.86 -8.12
C ALA A 27 0.08 14.28 -8.05
N LEU A 28 -0.46 13.75 -9.16
CA LEU A 28 -1.87 13.36 -9.28
C LEU A 28 -2.35 12.45 -8.14
N LEU A 29 -1.52 11.52 -7.71
CA LEU A 29 -1.88 10.50 -6.72
C LEU A 29 -1.62 10.92 -5.26
N VAL A 30 -0.98 12.09 -5.05
CA VAL A 30 -0.53 12.52 -3.72
C VAL A 30 -1.69 12.74 -2.75
N GLY A 31 -2.81 13.30 -3.23
CA GLY A 31 -3.91 13.72 -2.36
C GLY A 31 -4.76 12.59 -1.77
N ASP A 32 -4.60 11.34 -2.25
CA ASP A 32 -5.39 10.21 -1.80
C ASP A 32 -4.56 8.91 -1.77
N VAL A 33 -4.44 8.20 -2.90
CA VAL A 33 -3.91 6.83 -2.91
C VAL A 33 -2.44 6.74 -2.49
N LEU A 34 -1.61 7.74 -2.82
CA LEU A 34 -0.22 7.78 -2.36
C LEU A 34 -0.13 8.20 -0.89
N ALA A 35 -0.92 9.17 -0.45
CA ALA A 35 -1.04 9.53 0.97
C ALA A 35 -1.53 8.33 1.82
N THR A 36 -2.47 7.55 1.28
CA THR A 36 -2.95 6.31 1.92
C THR A 36 -1.82 5.30 2.09
N GLY A 37 -1.03 5.06 1.03
CA GLY A 37 0.14 4.18 1.09
C GLY A 37 1.21 4.66 2.07
N PHE A 38 1.45 5.98 2.11
CA PHE A 38 2.41 6.59 3.03
C PHE A 38 1.97 6.45 4.49
N TRP A 39 0.70 6.77 4.77
CA TRP A 39 0.08 6.55 6.08
C TRP A 39 0.17 5.09 6.50
N ALA A 40 -0.19 4.15 5.61
CA ALA A 40 -0.15 2.71 5.89
C ALA A 40 1.25 2.23 6.24
N ALA A 41 2.27 2.63 5.48
CA ALA A 41 3.67 2.30 5.76
C ALA A 41 4.16 2.91 7.08
N ARG A 42 3.71 4.15 7.41
CA ARG A 42 4.06 4.83 8.65
C ARG A 42 3.51 4.11 9.88
N ILE A 43 2.21 3.77 9.88
CA ILE A 43 1.59 3.12 11.05
C ILE A 43 2.02 1.66 11.22
N SER A 44 2.55 1.04 10.17
CA SER A 44 2.99 -0.36 10.18
C SER A 44 4.33 -0.58 10.89
N GLU A 45 5.02 0.48 11.31
CA GLU A 45 6.26 0.42 12.10
C GLU A 45 7.37 -0.43 11.44
N ILE A 46 7.42 -0.43 10.10
CA ILE A 46 8.32 -1.25 9.30
C ILE A 46 9.78 -0.91 9.59
N THR A 47 10.60 -1.95 9.78
CA THR A 47 12.05 -1.87 9.98
C THR A 47 12.82 -2.58 8.87
N GLU A 48 14.13 -2.34 8.80
CA GLU A 48 15.04 -2.98 7.84
C GLU A 48 15.18 -4.51 8.03
N LYS A 49 14.71 -5.04 9.16
CA LYS A 49 14.77 -6.49 9.47
C LYS A 49 13.54 -7.24 9.00
N ASP A 50 12.47 -6.54 8.63
CA ASP A 50 11.17 -7.12 8.42
C ASP A 50 11.01 -7.77 7.05
N THR A 51 10.28 -8.86 7.02
CA THR A 51 9.61 -9.39 5.84
C THR A 51 8.20 -8.78 5.79
N VAL A 52 7.95 -8.01 4.74
CA VAL A 52 6.68 -7.31 4.53
C VAL A 52 5.88 -7.99 3.44
N LEU A 53 4.61 -8.33 3.72
CA LEU A 53 3.65 -8.80 2.74
C LEU A 53 2.65 -7.69 2.41
N ILE A 54 2.47 -7.40 1.13
CA ILE A 54 1.42 -6.50 0.63
C ILE A 54 0.43 -7.36 -0.16
N ILE A 55 -0.85 -7.33 0.21
CA ILE A 55 -1.90 -8.08 -0.46
C ILE A 55 -2.73 -7.13 -1.32
N GLY A 56 -2.58 -7.28 -2.64
CA GLY A 56 -3.14 -6.41 -3.67
C GLY A 56 -2.11 -5.47 -4.29
N ALA A 57 -2.09 -5.43 -5.63
CA ALA A 57 -1.26 -4.52 -6.43
C ALA A 57 -2.11 -3.61 -7.33
N GLY A 58 -3.27 -3.19 -6.84
CA GLY A 58 -4.04 -2.08 -7.42
C GLY A 58 -3.32 -0.74 -7.23
N PRO A 59 -3.90 0.38 -7.67
CA PRO A 59 -3.27 1.70 -7.51
C PRO A 59 -2.82 1.99 -6.08
N THR A 60 -3.68 1.77 -5.10
CA THR A 60 -3.34 1.93 -3.67
C THR A 60 -2.26 0.95 -3.23
N GLY A 61 -2.29 -0.31 -3.73
CA GLY A 61 -1.28 -1.32 -3.40
C GLY A 61 0.11 -0.95 -3.93
N ILE A 62 0.21 -0.42 -5.14
CA ILE A 62 1.49 0.05 -5.69
C ILE A 62 1.97 1.31 -4.96
N CYS A 63 1.08 2.26 -4.64
CA CYS A 63 1.43 3.40 -3.80
C CYS A 63 1.93 2.97 -2.41
N THR A 64 1.29 1.94 -1.82
CA THR A 64 1.75 1.34 -0.57
C THR A 64 3.14 0.70 -0.74
N LEU A 65 3.37 -0.03 -1.83
CA LEU A 65 4.68 -0.62 -2.15
C LEU A 65 5.78 0.44 -2.23
N LEU A 66 5.54 1.53 -2.96
CA LEU A 66 6.50 2.65 -3.06
C LEU A 66 6.87 3.22 -1.68
N CYS A 67 5.88 3.38 -0.80
CA CYS A 67 6.11 3.90 0.55
C CYS A 67 6.79 2.87 1.48
N VAL A 68 6.50 1.59 1.32
CA VAL A 68 7.18 0.49 2.02
C VAL A 68 8.65 0.42 1.60
N MET A 69 8.97 0.58 0.33
CA MET A 69 10.34 0.59 -0.19
C MET A 69 11.20 1.68 0.47
N LEU A 70 10.63 2.82 0.83
CA LEU A 70 11.34 3.89 1.57
C LEU A 70 11.79 3.47 2.98
N LYS A 71 11.24 2.39 3.53
CA LYS A 71 11.62 1.85 4.84
C LYS A 71 12.73 0.81 4.74
N HIS A 72 13.14 0.44 3.51
CA HIS A 72 14.19 -0.53 3.23
C HIS A 72 14.06 -1.86 3.98
N PRO A 73 12.87 -2.50 4.01
CA PRO A 73 12.72 -3.77 4.71
C PRO A 73 13.60 -4.85 4.06
N ARG A 74 13.92 -5.88 4.84
CA ARG A 74 14.75 -6.98 4.37
C ARG A 74 14.16 -7.70 3.16
N ARG A 75 12.82 -7.79 3.09
CA ARG A 75 12.10 -8.44 1.99
C ARG A 75 10.73 -7.83 1.80
N ILE A 76 10.32 -7.69 0.55
CA ILE A 76 8.96 -7.31 0.18
C ILE A 76 8.38 -8.43 -0.69
N ILE A 77 7.20 -8.90 -0.31
CA ILE A 77 6.39 -9.85 -1.08
C ILE A 77 5.09 -9.16 -1.43
N VAL A 78 4.69 -9.22 -2.70
CA VAL A 78 3.40 -8.70 -3.18
C VAL A 78 2.54 -9.87 -3.65
N CYS A 79 1.36 -10.02 -3.06
CA CYS A 79 0.35 -10.99 -3.48
C CYS A 79 -0.65 -10.32 -4.42
N GLU A 80 -0.77 -10.81 -5.65
CA GLU A 80 -1.68 -10.26 -6.66
C GLU A 80 -2.20 -11.38 -7.57
N LYS A 81 -3.48 -11.29 -7.98
CA LYS A 81 -4.12 -12.29 -8.86
C LYS A 81 -4.20 -11.86 -10.33
N SER A 82 -4.13 -10.56 -10.61
CA SER A 82 -4.21 -10.03 -11.98
C SER A 82 -2.89 -10.23 -12.73
N PRO A 83 -2.85 -10.99 -13.83
CA PRO A 83 -1.63 -11.19 -14.60
C PRO A 83 -1.04 -9.87 -15.13
N GLU A 84 -1.88 -8.89 -15.40
CA GLU A 84 -1.45 -7.57 -15.87
C GLU A 84 -0.69 -6.81 -14.77
N ARG A 85 -1.26 -6.77 -13.55
CA ARG A 85 -0.63 -6.12 -12.41
C ARG A 85 0.63 -6.85 -11.96
N ILE A 86 0.64 -8.18 -12.01
CA ILE A 86 1.83 -9.00 -11.77
C ILE A 86 2.95 -8.60 -12.72
N ARG A 87 2.64 -8.47 -14.03
CA ARG A 87 3.62 -8.01 -15.02
C ARG A 87 4.13 -6.59 -14.74
N LEU A 88 3.25 -5.69 -14.32
CA LEU A 88 3.61 -4.33 -13.94
C LEU A 88 4.61 -4.32 -12.78
N VAL A 89 4.31 -5.03 -11.70
CA VAL A 89 5.22 -5.11 -10.53
C VAL A 89 6.56 -5.70 -10.93
N ARG A 90 6.58 -6.84 -11.63
CA ARG A 90 7.83 -7.48 -12.07
C ARG A 90 8.68 -6.61 -12.99
N LYS A 91 8.03 -5.79 -13.83
CA LYS A 91 8.72 -4.90 -14.75
C LYS A 91 9.37 -3.70 -14.06
N HIS A 92 8.65 -3.08 -13.12
CA HIS A 92 9.08 -1.81 -12.51
C HIS A 92 9.76 -1.97 -11.16
N TYR A 93 9.55 -3.11 -10.47
CA TYR A 93 10.08 -3.39 -9.13
C TYR A 93 10.71 -4.79 -9.08
N PRO A 94 11.84 -5.02 -9.79
CA PRO A 94 12.43 -6.35 -9.98
C PRO A 94 12.92 -7.01 -8.67
N ASP A 95 13.20 -6.23 -7.65
CA ASP A 95 13.65 -6.73 -6.34
C ASP A 95 12.48 -7.18 -5.45
N VAL A 96 11.23 -6.97 -5.89
CA VAL A 96 10.02 -7.38 -5.17
C VAL A 96 9.59 -8.78 -5.62
N GLN A 97 9.41 -9.66 -4.65
CA GLN A 97 8.87 -10.99 -4.93
C GLN A 97 7.36 -10.91 -5.16
N VAL A 98 6.89 -11.35 -6.33
CA VAL A 98 5.46 -11.37 -6.65
C VAL A 98 4.95 -12.80 -6.64
N VAL A 99 3.86 -13.04 -5.91
CA VAL A 99 3.20 -14.34 -5.72
C VAL A 99 1.72 -14.27 -6.05
N GLU A 100 1.14 -15.37 -6.46
CA GLU A 100 -0.31 -15.52 -6.64
C GLU A 100 -0.96 -15.96 -5.33
N PRO A 101 -2.27 -15.71 -5.13
CA PRO A 101 -2.95 -16.01 -3.86
C PRO A 101 -2.83 -17.46 -3.40
N GLU A 102 -2.87 -18.40 -4.35
CA GLU A 102 -2.82 -19.84 -4.11
C GLU A 102 -1.52 -20.26 -3.45
N ASP A 103 -0.40 -19.65 -3.83
CA ASP A 103 0.94 -19.95 -3.34
C ASP A 103 1.39 -19.01 -2.22
N CYS A 104 0.65 -17.92 -1.99
CA CYS A 104 1.09 -16.82 -1.13
C CYS A 104 1.47 -17.29 0.27
N ARG A 105 0.58 -18.03 0.93
CA ARG A 105 0.82 -18.50 2.30
C ARG A 105 2.07 -19.36 2.41
N GLU A 106 2.22 -20.37 1.52
CA GLU A 106 3.36 -21.27 1.52
C GLU A 106 4.67 -20.52 1.30
N ILE A 107 4.69 -19.62 0.31
CA ILE A 107 5.89 -18.84 -0.03
C ILE A 107 6.25 -17.88 1.12
N VAL A 108 5.29 -17.18 1.72
CA VAL A 108 5.55 -16.27 2.84
C VAL A 108 6.13 -17.03 4.04
N LEU A 109 5.56 -18.17 4.40
CA LEU A 109 6.06 -18.99 5.52
C LEU A 109 7.49 -19.50 5.29
N ARG A 110 7.83 -19.87 4.06
CA ARG A 110 9.20 -20.31 3.69
C ARG A 110 10.20 -19.17 3.58
N SER A 111 9.73 -17.99 3.22
CA SER A 111 10.56 -16.81 2.98
C SER A 111 10.91 -16.05 4.25
N SER A 112 10.31 -16.40 5.37
CA SER A 112 10.47 -15.76 6.66
C SER A 112 11.22 -16.66 7.64
N ASP A 113 12.11 -16.08 8.44
CA ASP A 113 12.83 -16.80 9.51
C ASP A 113 11.94 -17.10 10.71
N HIS A 114 10.75 -16.47 10.78
CA HIS A 114 9.86 -16.50 11.94
C HIS A 114 8.48 -17.12 11.68
N GLY A 115 8.34 -17.85 10.55
CA GLY A 115 7.10 -18.58 10.21
C GLY A 115 5.94 -17.66 9.80
N GLY A 116 6.24 -16.61 9.04
CA GLY A 116 5.28 -15.67 8.48
C GLY A 116 5.85 -14.26 8.35
N ALA A 117 5.11 -13.35 7.74
CA ALA A 117 5.51 -11.96 7.57
C ALA A 117 5.50 -11.20 8.90
N ASP A 118 6.49 -10.34 9.11
CA ASP A 118 6.58 -9.45 10.26
C ASP A 118 5.51 -8.35 10.21
N VAL A 119 5.23 -7.87 9.00
CA VAL A 119 4.21 -6.87 8.71
C VAL A 119 3.39 -7.33 7.50
N VAL A 120 2.08 -7.24 7.61
CA VAL A 120 1.15 -7.49 6.50
C VAL A 120 0.30 -6.24 6.26
N LEU A 121 0.26 -5.78 5.01
CA LEU A 121 -0.62 -4.69 4.58
C LEU A 121 -1.70 -5.27 3.66
N GLU A 122 -2.94 -5.27 4.13
CA GLU A 122 -4.10 -5.71 3.35
C GLU A 122 -4.70 -4.53 2.60
N VAL A 123 -4.61 -4.55 1.27
CA VAL A 123 -4.96 -3.43 0.38
C VAL A 123 -5.94 -3.84 -0.72
N ALA A 124 -6.50 -5.04 -0.66
CA ALA A 124 -7.40 -5.58 -1.67
C ALA A 124 -8.88 -5.52 -1.29
N GLY A 125 -9.21 -5.70 0.00
CA GLY A 125 -10.55 -5.48 0.54
C GLY A 125 -11.56 -6.59 0.27
N THR A 126 -11.16 -7.87 0.39
CA THR A 126 -12.09 -9.01 0.31
C THR A 126 -11.95 -9.91 1.53
N ASP A 127 -12.98 -10.74 1.81
CA ASP A 127 -12.96 -11.69 2.93
C ASP A 127 -11.76 -12.63 2.85
N ASP A 128 -11.45 -13.11 1.64
CA ASP A 128 -10.32 -14.01 1.41
C ASP A 128 -8.98 -13.31 1.65
N THR A 129 -8.84 -12.06 1.26
CA THR A 129 -7.60 -11.30 1.48
C THR A 129 -7.43 -10.89 2.94
N PHE A 130 -8.52 -10.60 3.64
CA PHE A 130 -8.48 -10.38 5.09
C PHE A 130 -8.02 -11.64 5.84
N ARG A 131 -8.60 -12.81 5.48
CA ARG A 131 -8.19 -14.10 6.04
C ARG A 131 -6.72 -14.38 5.73
N LEU A 132 -6.30 -14.25 4.48
CA LEU A 132 -4.92 -14.47 4.05
C LEU A 132 -3.95 -13.57 4.83
N ALA A 133 -4.32 -12.33 5.13
CA ALA A 133 -3.49 -11.39 5.86
C ALA A 133 -3.08 -11.91 7.24
N TRP A 134 -4.03 -12.35 8.05
CA TRP A 134 -3.71 -12.85 9.38
C TRP A 134 -3.12 -14.27 9.36
N GLU A 135 -3.45 -15.10 8.37
CA GLU A 135 -2.83 -16.42 8.18
C GLU A 135 -1.35 -16.32 7.85
N CYS A 136 -0.97 -15.37 6.99
CA CYS A 136 0.43 -15.12 6.58
C CYS A 136 1.25 -14.38 7.63
N ALA A 137 0.62 -13.74 8.59
CA ALA A 137 1.30 -13.02 9.66
C ALA A 137 1.96 -13.98 10.67
N ARG A 138 3.23 -13.74 11.03
CA ARG A 138 3.89 -14.48 12.11
C ARG A 138 3.29 -14.16 13.48
N PRO A 139 3.59 -14.92 14.54
CA PRO A 139 3.28 -14.47 15.90
C PRO A 139 3.90 -13.09 16.21
N ASN A 140 3.14 -12.25 16.89
CA ASN A 140 3.46 -10.86 17.24
C ASN A 140 3.65 -9.93 16.02
N ALA A 141 3.08 -10.26 14.86
CA ALA A 141 3.11 -9.42 13.68
C ALA A 141 2.11 -8.25 13.75
N ILE A 142 2.37 -7.24 12.92
CA ILE A 142 1.43 -6.15 12.66
C ILE A 142 0.67 -6.47 11.37
N VAL A 143 -0.66 -6.40 11.43
CA VAL A 143 -1.56 -6.50 10.28
C VAL A 143 -2.24 -5.15 10.10
N THR A 144 -1.86 -4.42 9.05
CA THR A 144 -2.45 -3.13 8.70
C THR A 144 -3.52 -3.34 7.64
N VAL A 145 -4.77 -3.06 8.01
CA VAL A 145 -5.92 -3.13 7.10
C VAL A 145 -6.12 -1.76 6.49
N VAL A 146 -5.77 -1.64 5.20
CA VAL A 146 -5.80 -0.39 4.44
C VAL A 146 -7.07 -0.31 3.59
N ALA A 147 -7.52 -1.45 3.08
CA ALA A 147 -8.69 -1.52 2.23
C ALA A 147 -9.98 -1.15 2.97
N LEU A 148 -10.94 -0.64 2.22
CA LEU A 148 -12.31 -0.41 2.68
C LEU A 148 -13.15 -1.66 2.44
N TYR A 149 -13.96 -2.01 3.43
CA TYR A 149 -14.91 -3.13 3.38
C TYR A 149 -16.33 -2.59 3.43
N ASP A 150 -17.23 -3.23 2.70
CA ASP A 150 -18.65 -2.89 2.64
C ASP A 150 -19.49 -3.63 3.70
N HIS A 151 -18.87 -4.59 4.42
CA HIS A 151 -19.49 -5.36 5.48
C HIS A 151 -18.48 -5.72 6.58
N PRO A 152 -18.96 -6.10 7.79
CA PRO A 152 -18.10 -6.44 8.92
C PRO A 152 -17.20 -7.65 8.63
N GLN A 153 -15.92 -7.54 9.02
CA GLN A 153 -14.98 -8.64 8.96
C GLN A 153 -14.90 -9.38 10.31
N VAL A 154 -14.75 -10.69 10.26
CA VAL A 154 -14.72 -11.56 11.43
C VAL A 154 -13.29 -11.87 11.82
N LEU A 155 -12.93 -11.65 13.08
CA LEU A 155 -11.71 -12.16 13.69
C LEU A 155 -11.97 -13.53 14.30
N PRO A 156 -11.49 -14.63 13.70
CA PRO A 156 -11.71 -15.98 14.22
C PRO A 156 -10.74 -16.24 15.38
N LEU A 157 -11.06 -15.69 16.56
CA LEU A 157 -10.18 -15.70 17.73
C LEU A 157 -9.67 -17.10 18.13
N PRO A 158 -10.45 -18.19 18.01
CA PRO A 158 -9.92 -19.53 18.29
C PRO A 158 -8.73 -19.92 17.38
N ASP A 159 -8.79 -19.54 16.08
CA ASP A 159 -7.74 -19.86 15.11
C ASP A 159 -6.53 -18.94 15.24
N MET A 160 -6.74 -17.78 15.86
CA MET A 160 -5.69 -16.76 16.07
C MET A 160 -5.02 -16.90 17.45
N TYR A 161 -5.47 -17.85 18.26
CA TYR A 161 -4.91 -18.05 19.59
C TYR A 161 -3.39 -18.33 19.53
N GLY A 162 -2.63 -17.59 20.30
CA GLY A 162 -1.17 -17.68 20.33
C GLY A 162 -0.44 -16.86 19.25
N LYS A 163 -1.15 -16.24 18.30
CA LYS A 163 -0.50 -15.36 17.31
C LYS A 163 -0.19 -13.96 17.86
N ASN A 164 -0.92 -13.47 18.88
CA ASN A 164 -0.69 -12.15 19.49
C ASN A 164 -0.61 -11.01 18.46
N LEU A 165 -1.50 -10.99 17.47
CA LEU A 165 -1.46 -10.03 16.37
C LEU A 165 -1.87 -8.63 16.81
N ILE A 166 -1.27 -7.63 16.20
CA ILE A 166 -1.66 -6.23 16.30
C ILE A 166 -2.36 -5.83 15.01
N PHE A 167 -3.67 -5.53 15.09
CA PHE A 167 -4.39 -4.98 13.95
C PHE A 167 -4.37 -3.45 14.00
N LYS A 168 -4.02 -2.83 12.87
CA LYS A 168 -4.07 -1.39 12.68
C LYS A 168 -4.98 -1.07 11.50
N THR A 169 -5.86 -0.09 11.67
CA THR A 169 -6.76 0.38 10.63
C THR A 169 -7.09 1.84 10.85
N GLY A 170 -7.60 2.52 9.85
CA GLY A 170 -8.01 3.91 9.92
C GLY A 170 -8.12 4.52 8.53
N GLY A 171 -8.32 5.83 8.50
CA GLY A 171 -8.32 6.62 7.28
C GLY A 171 -7.11 7.54 7.20
N VAL A 172 -6.67 7.82 5.99
CA VAL A 172 -5.64 8.82 5.73
C VAL A 172 -6.17 10.22 6.10
N ASP A 173 -5.33 11.01 6.75
CA ASP A 173 -5.64 12.38 7.16
C ASP A 173 -5.07 13.46 6.22
N GLY A 174 -4.26 13.06 5.23
CA GLY A 174 -3.64 13.97 4.28
C GLY A 174 -2.52 14.87 4.84
N CYS A 175 -2.12 14.68 6.09
CA CYS A 175 -1.08 15.49 6.73
C CYS A 175 0.27 15.41 6.02
N ASP A 176 0.57 14.30 5.37
CA ASP A 176 1.89 13.99 4.82
C ASP A 176 2.09 14.47 3.37
N CYS A 177 1.07 15.13 2.75
CA CYS A 177 1.13 15.51 1.32
C CYS A 177 2.35 16.37 0.97
N ALA A 178 2.73 17.31 1.83
CA ALA A 178 3.91 18.15 1.60
C ALA A 178 5.21 17.34 1.60
N GLU A 179 5.35 16.36 2.51
CA GLU A 179 6.51 15.47 2.55
C GLU A 179 6.54 14.54 1.33
N ILE A 180 5.40 14.01 0.93
CA ILE A 180 5.29 13.13 -0.25
C ILE A 180 5.71 13.89 -1.51
N LEU A 181 5.26 15.14 -1.69
CA LEU A 181 5.69 15.99 -2.81
C LEU A 181 7.20 16.20 -2.82
N ARG A 182 7.82 16.41 -1.66
CA ARG A 182 9.28 16.52 -1.53
C ARG A 182 9.98 15.21 -1.92
N LEU A 183 9.45 14.06 -1.52
CA LEU A 183 10.02 12.76 -1.89
C LEU A 183 9.93 12.50 -3.41
N ILE A 184 8.87 12.97 -4.06
CA ILE A 184 8.75 12.93 -5.52
C ILE A 184 9.79 13.86 -6.16
N GLU A 185 9.91 15.10 -5.67
CA GLU A 185 10.91 16.07 -6.13
C GLU A 185 12.36 15.54 -6.03
N GLU A 186 12.66 14.82 -4.93
CA GLU A 186 13.93 14.16 -4.71
C GLU A 186 14.14 12.88 -5.56
N GLY A 187 13.16 12.49 -6.36
CA GLY A 187 13.21 11.27 -7.17
C GLY A 187 13.13 9.96 -6.36
N LYS A 188 12.70 10.02 -5.10
CA LYS A 188 12.57 8.84 -4.22
C LYS A 188 11.27 8.08 -4.45
N ILE A 189 10.26 8.74 -4.99
CA ILE A 189 8.96 8.15 -5.38
C ILE A 189 8.69 8.52 -6.83
N ASP A 190 8.38 7.53 -7.66
CA ASP A 190 7.89 7.71 -9.02
C ASP A 190 6.53 7.05 -9.18
N THR A 191 5.49 7.87 -9.39
CA THR A 191 4.10 7.42 -9.60
C THR A 191 3.73 7.31 -11.08
N THR A 192 4.60 7.75 -11.99
CA THR A 192 4.29 7.79 -13.43
C THR A 192 3.94 6.44 -14.05
N PRO A 193 4.50 5.28 -13.60
CA PRO A 193 4.10 3.96 -14.09
C PRO A 193 2.63 3.59 -13.81
N LEU A 194 1.96 4.31 -12.90
CA LEU A 194 0.55 4.10 -12.55
C LEU A 194 -0.42 4.81 -13.49
N ILE A 195 0.07 5.76 -14.30
CA ILE A 195 -0.75 6.50 -15.26
C ILE A 195 -0.91 5.66 -16.54
N THR A 196 -2.00 4.93 -16.63
CA THR A 196 -2.26 4.01 -17.75
C THR A 196 -3.03 4.63 -18.91
N HIS A 197 -3.90 5.61 -18.64
CA HIS A 197 -4.78 6.23 -19.63
C HIS A 197 -4.90 7.73 -19.40
N ARG A 198 -5.16 8.47 -20.47
CA ARG A 198 -5.48 9.90 -20.46
C ARG A 198 -6.73 10.12 -21.30
N PHE A 199 -7.69 10.84 -20.75
CA PHE A 199 -8.93 11.19 -21.42
C PHE A 199 -9.15 12.69 -21.36
N PRO A 200 -9.67 13.34 -22.43
CA PRO A 200 -10.13 14.71 -22.34
C PRO A 200 -11.28 14.85 -21.33
N LEU A 201 -11.37 16.03 -20.67
CA LEU A 201 -12.38 16.26 -19.63
C LEU A 201 -13.83 16.15 -20.15
N ASN A 202 -14.04 16.38 -21.44
CA ASN A 202 -15.36 16.37 -22.10
C ASN A 202 -15.72 15.03 -22.77
N GLU A 203 -14.95 13.99 -22.60
CA GLU A 203 -15.19 12.61 -23.00
C GLU A 203 -15.40 11.68 -21.79
#